data_71b5e5a0b0eef8a38066d5fafe991dc4
#
_entry.id   71b5e5a0b0eef8a38066d5fafe991dc4
#
_cell.length_a   1.000
_cell.length_b   1.000
_cell.length_c   1.000
_cell.angle_alpha   90.00
_cell.angle_beta   90.00
_cell.angle_gamma   90.00
#
_symmetry.space_group_name_H-M   'P 1'
#
loop_
_entity.id
_entity.type
_entity.pdbx_description
1 polymer ?
#
loop_
_entity_poly.entity_id
_entity_poly.type
_entity_poly.pdbx_seq_one_letter_code
_entity_poly.pdbx_strand_id
1 'polypeptide(L)'
;AAVLHDSIGYIFFNEFTTNSAQEFLMALDSMVQANHITRLIIDLRGNGGGLIDEAIQMVGFFVPKGTEVVSTKGQIERSNHTYTTQTSPIFPDMPLVVLVNGQSASASEIVAGALQDLKRATIVGERTFGKGLVQNIRPIAYGGHLKVTTSKYYLPSGRCIQAIDYAERQRGHQLHRDTAGGILPDVVLTDSQKLDITYNLYRDHLFFDYATRYYRQHPTIASPTEFQLTDSDIEDFCQFLDEKHFSYETETGRHLGELIKMAKQEDIDSTTLAALEAFKPRLTGDYRAAIQRNRQEVEEMLGGEIIKRYYYHRGYYTYLLKSDKYISRAVEEIKNSHKH
;
A
#
# COMPACT_ATOMS: atom_id res chain seq x y z
N ALA A 1 3.18 14.00 -7.58
CA ALA A 1 2.65 13.85 -8.93
C ALA A 1 3.79 13.72 -9.93
N ALA A 2 3.59 12.96 -10.99
CA ALA A 2 4.55 12.75 -12.09
C ALA A 2 3.79 12.56 -13.40
N VAL A 3 4.47 12.82 -14.52
CA VAL A 3 3.96 12.48 -15.85
C VAL A 3 4.71 11.27 -16.35
N LEU A 4 3.98 10.23 -16.70
CA LEU A 4 4.50 9.01 -17.32
C LEU A 4 4.51 9.15 -18.86
N HIS A 5 5.02 8.13 -19.52
CA HIS A 5 4.97 8.07 -21.00
C HIS A 5 3.52 8.15 -21.49
N ASP A 6 3.32 8.58 -22.73
CA ASP A 6 2.02 8.62 -23.42
C ASP A 6 0.98 9.56 -22.76
N SER A 7 1.40 10.69 -22.21
CA SER A 7 0.53 11.69 -21.60
C SER A 7 -0.35 11.14 -20.46
N ILE A 8 0.19 10.22 -19.67
CA ILE A 8 -0.46 9.67 -18.48
C ILE A 8 0.02 10.42 -17.25
N GLY A 9 -0.89 11.07 -16.53
CA GLY A 9 -0.62 11.63 -15.23
C GLY A 9 -0.62 10.54 -14.15
N TYR A 10 0.27 10.66 -13.18
CA TYR A 10 0.33 9.82 -11.99
C TYR A 10 0.34 10.69 -10.74
N ILE A 11 -0.60 10.43 -9.83
CA ILE A 11 -0.67 11.09 -8.53
C ILE A 11 -0.67 10.02 -7.44
N PHE A 12 0.41 9.99 -6.65
CA PHE A 12 0.42 9.28 -5.39
C PHE A 12 -0.28 10.15 -4.34
N PHE A 13 -1.35 9.62 -3.75
CA PHE A 13 -2.18 10.33 -2.80
C PHE A 13 -2.15 9.64 -1.44
N ASN A 14 -1.47 10.28 -0.49
CA ASN A 14 -1.06 9.64 0.75
C ASN A 14 -2.14 9.60 1.85
N GLU A 15 -2.95 10.68 1.99
CA GLU A 15 -3.92 10.79 3.07
C GLU A 15 -5.02 11.81 2.72
N PHE A 16 -6.23 11.60 3.23
CA PHE A 16 -7.36 12.52 3.09
C PHE A 16 -7.40 13.51 4.27
N THR A 17 -6.57 14.53 4.22
CA THR A 17 -6.50 15.63 5.18
C THR A 17 -7.31 16.84 4.68
N THR A 18 -7.51 17.84 5.54
CA THR A 18 -8.21 19.08 5.16
C THR A 18 -7.58 19.74 3.93
N ASN A 19 -8.39 20.06 2.93
CA ASN A 19 -8.03 20.62 1.62
C ASN A 19 -7.23 19.68 0.69
N SER A 20 -7.06 18.43 1.04
CA SER A 20 -6.28 17.49 0.20
C SER A 20 -6.91 17.21 -1.16
N ALA A 21 -8.23 17.25 -1.27
CA ALA A 21 -8.92 17.15 -2.57
C ALA A 21 -8.63 18.39 -3.46
N GLN A 22 -8.53 19.58 -2.87
CA GLN A 22 -8.15 20.77 -3.61
C GLN A 22 -6.69 20.73 -4.06
N GLU A 23 -5.78 20.24 -3.21
CA GLU A 23 -4.37 20.04 -3.57
C GLU A 23 -4.23 19.01 -4.71
N PHE A 24 -5.01 17.92 -4.64
CA PHE A 24 -5.09 16.93 -5.73
C PHE A 24 -5.56 17.59 -7.04
N LEU A 25 -6.63 18.38 -6.99
CA LEU A 25 -7.15 19.08 -8.15
C LEU A 25 -6.11 20.05 -8.75
N MET A 26 -5.44 20.83 -7.92
CA MET A 26 -4.39 21.75 -8.37
C MET A 26 -3.23 21.00 -9.05
N ALA A 27 -2.81 19.87 -8.49
CA ALA A 27 -1.77 19.03 -9.08
C ALA A 27 -2.22 18.45 -10.44
N LEU A 28 -3.46 17.96 -10.52
CA LEU A 28 -4.03 17.42 -11.76
C LEU A 28 -4.15 18.49 -12.84
N ASP A 29 -4.72 19.66 -12.49
CA ASP A 29 -4.89 20.77 -13.43
C ASP A 29 -3.53 21.26 -13.95
N SER A 30 -2.54 21.40 -13.08
CA SER A 30 -1.16 21.73 -13.49
C SER A 30 -0.60 20.75 -14.51
N MET A 31 -0.83 19.43 -14.33
CA MET A 31 -0.38 18.42 -15.28
C MET A 31 -1.15 18.47 -16.61
N VAL A 32 -2.45 18.78 -16.57
CA VAL A 32 -3.25 18.98 -17.78
C VAL A 32 -2.76 20.18 -18.57
N GLN A 33 -2.56 21.32 -17.90
CA GLN A 33 -2.16 22.57 -18.54
C GLN A 33 -0.72 22.56 -19.04
N ALA A 34 0.23 22.09 -18.22
CA ALA A 34 1.65 22.13 -18.54
C ALA A 34 2.14 20.93 -19.37
N ASN A 35 1.56 19.76 -19.18
CA ASN A 35 2.05 18.50 -19.76
C ASN A 35 1.05 17.83 -20.71
N HIS A 36 -0.13 18.40 -20.88
CA HIS A 36 -1.19 17.90 -21.77
C HIS A 36 -1.55 16.43 -21.50
N ILE A 37 -1.60 16.03 -20.23
CA ILE A 37 -2.03 14.67 -19.89
C ILE A 37 -3.49 14.47 -20.30
N THR A 38 -3.80 13.27 -20.75
CA THR A 38 -5.15 12.87 -21.18
C THR A 38 -5.72 11.72 -20.37
N ARG A 39 -4.94 11.13 -19.48
CA ARG A 39 -5.28 9.97 -18.65
C ARG A 39 -4.67 10.14 -17.28
N LEU A 40 -5.25 9.52 -16.26
CA LEU A 40 -4.79 9.65 -14.88
C LEU A 40 -4.75 8.31 -14.15
N ILE A 41 -3.62 8.05 -13.49
CA ILE A 41 -3.46 7.00 -12.50
C ILE A 41 -3.44 7.64 -11.11
N ILE A 42 -4.38 7.25 -10.26
CA ILE A 42 -4.45 7.66 -8.85
C ILE A 42 -3.92 6.52 -8.00
N ASP A 43 -2.87 6.73 -7.24
CA ASP A 43 -2.28 5.72 -6.38
C ASP A 43 -2.69 5.94 -4.92
N LEU A 44 -3.53 5.05 -4.42
CA LEU A 44 -4.03 5.01 -3.04
C LEU A 44 -3.37 3.88 -2.23
N ARG A 45 -2.33 3.24 -2.73
CA ARG A 45 -1.61 2.21 -1.98
C ARG A 45 -0.98 2.80 -0.73
N GLY A 46 -1.15 2.12 0.41
CA GLY A 46 -0.67 2.62 1.71
C GLY A 46 -1.50 3.74 2.33
N ASN A 47 -2.53 4.25 1.65
CA ASN A 47 -3.38 5.33 2.16
C ASN A 47 -4.45 4.78 3.12
N GLY A 48 -4.30 5.04 4.41
CA GLY A 48 -5.23 4.63 5.48
C GLY A 48 -6.57 5.34 5.52
N GLY A 49 -6.83 6.28 4.59
CA GLY A 49 -8.06 7.07 4.51
C GLY A 49 -7.91 8.49 5.09
N GLY A 50 -8.94 8.96 5.79
CA GLY A 50 -9.02 10.28 6.38
C GLY A 50 -10.44 10.87 6.29
N LEU A 51 -10.56 12.13 5.92
CA LEU A 51 -11.83 12.85 5.88
C LEU A 51 -12.71 12.40 4.71
N ILE A 52 -13.96 12.05 5.04
CA ILE A 52 -14.94 11.57 4.05
C ILE A 52 -15.32 12.67 3.04
N ASP A 53 -15.42 13.91 3.50
CA ASP A 53 -15.79 15.04 2.65
C ASP A 53 -14.77 15.27 1.53
N GLU A 54 -13.48 15.04 1.81
CA GLU A 54 -12.41 15.12 0.83
C GLU A 54 -12.52 13.98 -0.21
N ALA A 55 -12.88 12.78 0.23
CA ALA A 55 -13.12 11.65 -0.68
C ALA A 55 -14.31 11.92 -1.61
N ILE A 56 -15.41 12.47 -1.07
CA ILE A 56 -16.61 12.84 -1.85
C ILE A 56 -16.25 13.92 -2.88
N GLN A 57 -15.49 14.93 -2.47
CA GLN A 57 -15.05 16.00 -3.34
C GLN A 57 -14.15 15.48 -4.46
N MET A 58 -13.20 14.58 -4.15
CA MET A 58 -12.32 13.94 -5.16
C MET A 58 -13.13 13.15 -6.19
N VAL A 59 -14.10 12.34 -5.77
CA VAL A 59 -14.99 11.61 -6.69
C VAL A 59 -15.77 12.59 -7.56
N GLY A 60 -16.24 13.73 -6.97
CA GLY A 60 -16.98 14.77 -7.65
C GLY A 60 -16.23 15.46 -8.80
N PHE A 61 -14.91 15.36 -8.88
CA PHE A 61 -14.15 15.86 -10.04
C PHE A 61 -14.40 15.05 -11.31
N PHE A 62 -14.90 13.82 -11.18
CA PHE A 62 -15.01 12.87 -12.26
C PHE A 62 -16.42 12.36 -12.56
N VAL A 63 -17.40 12.63 -11.69
CA VAL A 63 -18.78 12.14 -11.85
C VAL A 63 -19.80 13.28 -11.72
N PRO A 64 -21.01 13.17 -12.32
CA PRO A 64 -22.01 14.22 -12.29
C PRO A 64 -22.40 14.65 -10.87
N LYS A 65 -22.80 15.93 -10.75
CA LYS A 65 -23.39 16.46 -9.51
C LYS A 65 -24.63 15.68 -9.09
N GLY A 66 -24.77 15.42 -7.78
CA GLY A 66 -25.87 14.67 -7.19
C GLY A 66 -25.70 13.15 -7.24
N THR A 67 -24.58 12.64 -7.78
CA THR A 67 -24.28 11.22 -7.78
C THR A 67 -23.99 10.73 -6.36
N GLU A 68 -24.62 9.64 -5.93
CA GLU A 68 -24.31 8.98 -4.66
C GLU A 68 -22.86 8.44 -4.70
N VAL A 69 -22.11 8.76 -3.66
CA VAL A 69 -20.73 8.29 -3.47
C VAL A 69 -20.67 7.20 -2.40
N VAL A 70 -21.35 7.45 -1.29
CA VAL A 70 -21.38 6.52 -0.14
C VAL A 70 -22.61 6.82 0.70
N SER A 71 -23.17 5.79 1.35
CA SER A 71 -24.19 5.97 2.36
C SER A 71 -23.78 5.34 3.69
N THR A 72 -24.33 5.83 4.79
CA THR A 72 -24.15 5.27 6.12
C THR A 72 -25.45 4.68 6.61
N LYS A 73 -25.38 3.48 7.23
CA LYS A 73 -26.51 2.84 7.87
C LYS A 73 -26.12 2.37 9.28
N GLY A 74 -26.90 2.79 10.26
CA GLY A 74 -26.72 2.44 11.68
C GLY A 74 -28.00 1.99 12.32
N GLN A 75 -27.94 1.59 13.60
CA GLN A 75 -29.11 1.18 14.38
C GLN A 75 -30.08 2.33 14.65
N ILE A 76 -29.59 3.56 14.65
CA ILE A 76 -30.38 4.75 14.91
C ILE A 76 -30.58 5.47 13.56
N GLU A 77 -31.85 5.70 13.19
CA GLU A 77 -32.23 6.32 11.91
C GLU A 77 -31.47 7.61 11.58
N ARG A 78 -31.25 8.48 12.57
CA ARG A 78 -30.46 9.70 12.42
C ARG A 78 -28.98 9.48 12.04
N SER A 79 -28.50 8.24 12.09
CA SER A 79 -27.15 7.87 11.64
C SER A 79 -27.13 7.44 10.18
N ASN A 80 -28.29 7.37 9.54
CA ASN A 80 -28.42 7.05 8.13
C ASN A 80 -28.27 8.34 7.31
N HIS A 81 -27.30 8.33 6.42
CA HIS A 81 -27.06 9.49 5.57
C HIS A 81 -26.54 9.03 4.22
N THR A 82 -27.00 9.70 3.14
CA THR A 82 -26.46 9.49 1.79
C THR A 82 -25.65 10.70 1.40
N TYR A 83 -24.41 10.47 1.04
CA TYR A 83 -23.47 11.48 0.61
C TYR A 83 -23.40 11.50 -0.91
N THR A 84 -23.61 12.66 -1.50
CA THR A 84 -23.62 12.87 -2.95
C THR A 84 -22.61 13.95 -3.36
N THR A 85 -22.15 13.89 -4.59
CA THR A 85 -21.30 14.93 -5.18
C THR A 85 -22.01 16.27 -5.22
N GLN A 86 -21.29 17.35 -4.91
CA GLN A 86 -21.88 18.70 -4.75
C GLN A 86 -21.63 19.61 -5.96
N THR A 87 -20.66 19.31 -6.81
CA THR A 87 -20.24 20.13 -7.94
C THR A 87 -20.36 19.36 -9.26
N SER A 88 -20.42 20.08 -10.37
CA SER A 88 -20.28 19.48 -11.70
C SER A 88 -18.85 18.95 -11.88
N PRO A 89 -18.66 17.84 -12.60
CA PRO A 89 -17.34 17.26 -12.81
C PRO A 89 -16.47 18.20 -13.66
N ILE A 90 -15.18 18.23 -13.34
CA ILE A 90 -14.17 18.99 -14.09
C ILE A 90 -13.56 18.08 -15.19
N PHE A 91 -13.43 16.79 -14.92
CA PHE A 91 -12.82 15.81 -15.82
C PHE A 91 -13.76 14.60 -16.04
N PRO A 92 -14.96 14.79 -16.63
CA PRO A 92 -15.96 13.74 -16.77
C PRO A 92 -15.48 12.56 -17.64
N ASP A 93 -14.69 12.85 -18.68
CA ASP A 93 -14.30 11.86 -19.71
C ASP A 93 -12.86 11.39 -19.59
N MET A 94 -12.09 11.91 -18.59
CA MET A 94 -10.68 11.51 -18.41
C MET A 94 -10.59 10.03 -17.99
N PRO A 95 -9.94 9.15 -18.74
CA PRO A 95 -9.73 7.76 -18.34
C PRO A 95 -8.98 7.68 -17.01
N LEU A 96 -9.47 6.83 -16.10
CA LEU A 96 -8.95 6.67 -14.75
C LEU A 96 -8.58 5.22 -14.45
N VAL A 97 -7.44 5.06 -13.80
CA VAL A 97 -7.08 3.84 -13.08
C VAL A 97 -6.77 4.23 -11.64
N VAL A 98 -7.23 3.42 -10.69
CA VAL A 98 -6.93 3.59 -9.27
C VAL A 98 -6.14 2.39 -8.76
N LEU A 99 -4.94 2.64 -8.23
CA LEU A 99 -4.10 1.64 -7.59
C LEU A 99 -4.46 1.51 -6.11
N VAL A 100 -4.64 0.28 -5.65
CA VAL A 100 -4.95 -0.03 -4.25
C VAL A 100 -4.16 -1.23 -3.74
N ASN A 101 -4.02 -1.34 -2.41
CA ASN A 101 -3.46 -2.53 -1.76
C ASN A 101 -4.13 -2.79 -0.40
N GLY A 102 -3.69 -3.81 0.31
CA GLY A 102 -4.24 -4.20 1.62
C GLY A 102 -4.14 -3.13 2.71
N GLN A 103 -3.42 -2.04 2.49
CA GLN A 103 -3.33 -0.88 3.39
C GLN A 103 -4.26 0.27 2.98
N SER A 104 -4.83 0.23 1.78
CA SER A 104 -5.85 1.20 1.34
C SER A 104 -7.11 1.00 2.18
N ALA A 105 -7.52 2.04 2.94
CA ALA A 105 -8.60 1.89 3.92
C ALA A 105 -9.54 3.10 3.98
N SER A 106 -10.79 2.89 4.46
CA SER A 106 -11.73 3.97 4.80
C SER A 106 -12.03 4.90 3.60
N ALA A 107 -11.65 6.20 3.65
CA ALA A 107 -11.87 7.16 2.57
C ALA A 107 -11.27 6.70 1.23
N SER A 108 -10.12 6.00 1.24
CA SER A 108 -9.54 5.40 0.03
C SER A 108 -10.45 4.32 -0.56
N GLU A 109 -11.09 3.52 0.29
CA GLU A 109 -12.05 2.50 -0.15
C GLU A 109 -13.35 3.11 -0.68
N ILE A 110 -13.75 4.27 -0.13
CA ILE A 110 -14.89 5.04 -0.64
C ILE A 110 -14.59 5.54 -2.05
N VAL A 111 -13.43 6.16 -2.27
CA VAL A 111 -13.03 6.65 -3.61
C VAL A 111 -12.93 5.50 -4.61
N ALA A 112 -12.14 4.47 -4.30
CA ALA A 112 -11.94 3.34 -5.20
C ALA A 112 -13.26 2.61 -5.49
N GLY A 113 -14.03 2.31 -4.44
CA GLY A 113 -15.28 1.57 -4.56
C GLY A 113 -16.41 2.35 -5.25
N ALA A 114 -16.55 3.65 -4.98
CA ALA A 114 -17.53 4.47 -5.68
C ALA A 114 -17.20 4.60 -7.17
N LEU A 115 -15.95 4.88 -7.53
CA LEU A 115 -15.52 4.97 -8.93
C LEU A 115 -15.67 3.62 -9.65
N GLN A 116 -15.45 2.49 -8.96
CA GLN A 116 -15.67 1.14 -9.49
C GLN A 116 -17.16 0.88 -9.75
N ASP A 117 -18.02 1.10 -8.74
CA ASP A 117 -19.47 0.85 -8.84
C ASP A 117 -20.13 1.72 -9.93
N LEU A 118 -19.63 2.95 -10.07
CA LEU A 118 -20.08 3.90 -11.11
C LEU A 118 -19.44 3.63 -12.49
N LYS A 119 -18.59 2.58 -12.60
CA LYS A 119 -17.85 2.23 -13.82
C LYS A 119 -17.03 3.40 -14.37
N ARG A 120 -16.52 4.24 -13.47
CA ARG A 120 -15.78 5.44 -13.84
C ARG A 120 -14.27 5.23 -13.88
N ALA A 121 -13.77 4.25 -13.12
CA ALA A 121 -12.36 3.88 -13.07
C ALA A 121 -12.18 2.36 -13.05
N THR A 122 -11.05 1.88 -13.56
CA THR A 122 -10.57 0.51 -13.35
C THR A 122 -9.73 0.47 -12.08
N ILE A 123 -10.04 -0.44 -11.18
CA ILE A 123 -9.29 -0.63 -9.95
C ILE A 123 -8.27 -1.75 -10.13
N VAL A 124 -7.01 -1.46 -9.84
CA VAL A 124 -5.88 -2.37 -10.04
C VAL A 124 -5.12 -2.56 -8.72
N GLY A 125 -4.78 -3.78 -8.37
CA GLY A 125 -3.96 -4.06 -7.21
C GLY A 125 -4.43 -5.22 -6.35
N GLU A 126 -4.37 -5.06 -5.03
CA GLU A 126 -4.79 -6.05 -4.06
C GLU A 126 -6.12 -5.66 -3.41
N ARG A 127 -6.80 -6.65 -2.83
CA ARG A 127 -8.00 -6.38 -2.01
C ARG A 127 -7.64 -5.39 -0.90
N THR A 128 -8.47 -4.35 -0.73
CA THR A 128 -8.29 -3.32 0.29
C THR A 128 -8.54 -3.82 1.71
N PHE A 129 -8.29 -2.97 2.69
CA PHE A 129 -8.32 -3.32 4.11
C PHE A 129 -9.69 -3.77 4.62
N GLY A 130 -10.77 -3.14 4.17
CA GLY A 130 -12.14 -3.41 4.66
C GLY A 130 -12.50 -2.65 5.94
N LYS A 131 -12.15 -1.35 6.02
CA LYS A 131 -12.52 -0.47 7.14
C LYS A 131 -13.79 0.32 6.81
N GLY A 132 -14.93 -0.27 7.09
CA GLY A 132 -16.25 0.28 6.77
C GLY A 132 -17.05 0.78 7.97
N LEU A 133 -16.42 1.06 9.13
CA LEU A 133 -17.10 1.57 10.32
C LEU A 133 -17.00 3.08 10.43
N VAL A 134 -18.14 3.74 10.67
CA VAL A 134 -18.23 5.16 11.02
C VAL A 134 -18.02 5.32 12.51
N GLN A 135 -17.01 6.07 12.89
CA GLN A 135 -16.68 6.34 14.28
C GLN A 135 -16.83 7.82 14.59
N ASN A 136 -17.66 8.16 15.55
CA ASN A 136 -17.85 9.52 16.05
C ASN A 136 -17.13 9.72 17.38
N ILE A 137 -16.45 10.85 17.52
CA ILE A 137 -15.83 11.27 18.78
C ILE A 137 -16.82 12.16 19.49
N ARG A 138 -17.18 11.81 20.73
CA ARG A 138 -18.08 12.57 21.58
C ARG A 138 -17.33 13.07 22.80
N PRO A 139 -17.33 14.37 23.12
CA PRO A 139 -16.81 14.85 24.38
C PRO A 139 -17.66 14.31 25.53
N ILE A 140 -16.99 13.94 26.61
CA ILE A 140 -17.61 13.51 27.87
C ILE A 140 -17.10 14.37 29.02
N ALA A 141 -17.68 14.20 30.21
CA ALA A 141 -17.27 14.95 31.39
C ALA A 141 -15.75 14.83 31.66
N TYR A 142 -15.22 15.84 32.36
CA TYR A 142 -13.79 15.92 32.74
C TYR A 142 -12.79 15.96 31.59
N GLY A 143 -13.19 16.51 30.44
CA GLY A 143 -12.30 16.68 29.26
C GLY A 143 -12.00 15.37 28.52
N GLY A 144 -12.68 14.28 28.86
CA GLY A 144 -12.54 13.02 28.15
C GLY A 144 -13.24 13.00 26.80
N HIS A 145 -12.85 12.04 25.95
CA HIS A 145 -13.48 11.81 24.65
C HIS A 145 -13.85 10.33 24.49
N LEU A 146 -15.08 10.08 24.07
CA LEU A 146 -15.58 8.74 23.75
C LEU A 146 -15.63 8.55 22.25
N LYS A 147 -14.94 7.54 21.72
CA LYS A 147 -15.01 7.12 20.32
C LYS A 147 -16.02 5.99 20.19
N VAL A 148 -17.10 6.24 19.46
CA VAL A 148 -18.23 5.31 19.33
C VAL A 148 -18.46 4.98 17.87
N THR A 149 -18.59 3.68 17.56
CA THR A 149 -19.07 3.23 16.25
C THR A 149 -20.58 3.42 16.16
N THR A 150 -21.05 4.14 15.13
CA THR A 150 -22.46 4.50 14.97
C THR A 150 -23.09 3.89 13.72
N SER A 151 -22.33 3.60 12.69
CA SER A 151 -22.85 3.15 11.39
C SER A 151 -21.81 2.34 10.62
N LYS A 152 -22.24 1.71 9.53
CA LYS A 152 -21.38 1.11 8.50
C LYS A 152 -21.49 1.90 7.21
N TYR A 153 -20.41 1.92 6.42
CA TYR A 153 -20.38 2.50 5.07
C TYR A 153 -20.87 1.51 4.02
N TYR A 154 -21.69 2.02 3.11
CA TYR A 154 -22.20 1.30 1.94
C TYR A 154 -21.92 2.10 0.68
N LEU A 155 -21.42 1.43 -0.35
CA LEU A 155 -21.13 1.98 -1.65
C LEU A 155 -22.40 2.13 -2.52
N PRO A 156 -22.34 2.82 -3.69
CA PRO A 156 -23.50 3.01 -4.56
C PRO A 156 -24.21 1.72 -4.95
N SER A 157 -23.49 0.60 -5.11
CA SER A 157 -24.07 -0.73 -5.37
C SER A 157 -24.80 -1.35 -4.17
N GLY A 158 -24.73 -0.72 -3.00
CA GLY A 158 -25.28 -1.24 -1.74
C GLY A 158 -24.37 -2.23 -0.99
N ARG A 159 -23.19 -2.55 -1.50
CA ARG A 159 -22.21 -3.40 -0.80
C ARG A 159 -21.57 -2.69 0.38
N CYS A 160 -21.35 -3.43 1.47
CA CYS A 160 -20.70 -2.92 2.67
C CYS A 160 -19.18 -3.03 2.55
N ILE A 161 -18.45 -1.97 2.92
CA ILE A 161 -16.98 -1.98 2.93
C ILE A 161 -16.42 -2.84 4.09
N GLN A 162 -17.15 -2.95 5.21
CA GLN A 162 -16.66 -3.56 6.45
C GLN A 162 -16.35 -5.05 6.26
N ALA A 163 -15.07 -5.44 6.47
CA ALA A 163 -14.61 -6.82 6.34
C ALA A 163 -14.68 -7.63 7.65
N ILE A 164 -14.68 -6.98 8.83
CA ILE A 164 -14.66 -7.67 10.12
C ILE A 164 -15.99 -7.48 10.81
N ASP A 165 -16.71 -8.58 11.13
CA ASP A 165 -17.90 -8.51 11.96
C ASP A 165 -17.55 -8.58 13.45
N TYR A 166 -17.55 -7.41 14.08
CA TYR A 166 -17.29 -7.30 15.53
C TYR A 166 -18.46 -7.79 16.41
N ALA A 167 -19.67 -7.97 15.85
CA ALA A 167 -20.79 -8.49 16.61
C ALA A 167 -20.60 -9.98 16.99
N GLU A 168 -19.88 -10.73 16.18
CA GLU A 168 -19.50 -12.12 16.47
C GLU A 168 -18.57 -12.24 17.70
N ARG A 169 -17.70 -11.27 17.92
CA ARG A 169 -16.82 -11.22 19.11
C ARG A 169 -17.62 -11.14 20.40
N GLN A 170 -18.73 -10.40 20.41
CA GLN A 170 -19.61 -10.29 21.59
C GLN A 170 -20.33 -11.60 21.91
N ARG A 171 -20.47 -12.49 20.92
CA ARG A 171 -21.06 -13.83 21.06
C ARG A 171 -20.04 -14.91 21.45
N GLY A 172 -18.77 -14.53 21.70
CA GLY A 172 -17.71 -15.47 22.08
C GLY A 172 -17.09 -16.25 20.92
N HIS A 173 -17.41 -15.90 19.68
CA HIS A 173 -16.81 -16.52 18.49
C HIS A 173 -15.49 -15.83 18.10
N GLN A 174 -14.61 -16.56 17.39
CA GLN A 174 -13.42 -15.97 16.82
C GLN A 174 -13.80 -14.93 15.75
N LEU A 175 -13.02 -13.84 15.69
CA LEU A 175 -13.18 -12.81 14.65
C LEU A 175 -12.92 -13.43 13.28
N HIS A 176 -13.96 -13.57 12.47
CA HIS A 176 -13.84 -13.92 11.07
C HIS A 176 -13.75 -12.65 10.22
N ARG A 177 -12.77 -12.61 9.32
CA ARG A 177 -12.74 -11.62 8.26
C ARG A 177 -13.70 -12.06 7.17
N ASP A 178 -14.74 -11.27 6.93
CA ASP A 178 -15.65 -11.51 5.81
C ASP A 178 -14.87 -11.37 4.49
N THR A 179 -14.90 -12.41 3.69
CA THR A 179 -14.26 -12.41 2.37
C THR A 179 -14.95 -11.47 1.38
N ALA A 180 -16.17 -11.00 1.70
CA ALA A 180 -16.91 -10.02 0.91
C ALA A 180 -16.52 -8.55 1.22
N GLY A 181 -15.85 -8.28 2.36
CA GLY A 181 -15.47 -6.93 2.75
C GLY A 181 -14.22 -6.40 2.01
N GLY A 182 -14.06 -5.08 2.04
CA GLY A 182 -13.05 -4.36 1.26
C GLY A 182 -13.43 -4.26 -0.22
N ILE A 183 -12.58 -3.57 -0.98
CA ILE A 183 -12.72 -3.43 -2.43
C ILE A 183 -11.88 -4.53 -3.09
N LEU A 184 -12.52 -5.38 -3.88
CA LEU A 184 -11.82 -6.32 -4.74
C LEU A 184 -11.49 -5.60 -6.05
N PRO A 185 -10.21 -5.47 -6.42
CA PRO A 185 -9.83 -4.85 -7.68
C PRO A 185 -10.40 -5.57 -8.90
N ASP A 186 -10.61 -4.82 -9.99
CA ASP A 186 -10.99 -5.37 -11.29
C ASP A 186 -9.84 -6.18 -11.90
N VAL A 187 -8.60 -5.71 -11.66
CA VAL A 187 -7.36 -6.38 -12.04
C VAL A 187 -6.57 -6.70 -10.77
N VAL A 188 -6.62 -7.95 -10.34
CA VAL A 188 -5.93 -8.40 -9.13
C VAL A 188 -4.44 -8.63 -9.45
N LEU A 189 -3.60 -7.95 -8.71
CA LEU A 189 -2.16 -8.19 -8.64
C LEU A 189 -1.82 -8.53 -7.19
N THR A 190 -1.12 -9.63 -6.99
CA THR A 190 -0.59 -9.98 -5.67
C THR A 190 0.88 -9.61 -5.61
N ASP A 191 1.28 -8.97 -4.54
CA ASP A 191 2.70 -8.87 -4.24
C ASP A 191 3.21 -10.27 -3.89
N SER A 192 4.34 -10.67 -4.50
CA SER A 192 5.09 -11.80 -3.99
C SER A 192 5.40 -11.47 -2.52
N GLN A 193 5.11 -12.39 -1.59
CA GLN A 193 5.50 -12.20 -0.19
C GLN A 193 6.93 -11.70 -0.17
N LYS A 194 7.17 -10.59 0.55
CA LYS A 194 8.53 -10.08 0.73
C LYS A 194 9.37 -11.23 1.26
N LEU A 195 10.39 -11.55 0.51
CA LEU A 195 11.22 -12.70 0.81
C LEU A 195 11.99 -12.43 2.11
N ASP A 196 12.22 -13.46 2.89
CA ASP A 196 12.84 -13.37 4.21
C ASP A 196 14.12 -12.52 4.23
N ILE A 197 14.92 -12.55 3.16
CA ILE A 197 16.17 -11.80 3.07
C ILE A 197 15.94 -10.28 3.07
N THR A 198 15.05 -9.76 2.23
CA THR A 198 14.77 -8.32 2.14
C THR A 198 14.12 -7.78 3.40
N TYR A 199 13.24 -8.56 4.02
CA TYR A 199 12.66 -8.22 5.31
C TYR A 199 13.73 -8.13 6.42
N ASN A 200 14.65 -9.10 6.52
CA ASN A 200 15.71 -9.07 7.52
C ASN A 200 16.68 -7.90 7.29
N LEU A 201 17.10 -7.66 6.04
CA LEU A 201 17.96 -6.51 5.71
C LEU A 201 17.30 -5.16 6.05
N TYR A 202 15.99 -5.05 5.83
CA TYR A 202 15.22 -3.86 6.18
C TYR A 202 15.07 -3.69 7.70
N ARG A 203 14.64 -4.75 8.42
CA ARG A 203 14.46 -4.77 9.87
C ARG A 203 15.74 -4.37 10.61
N ASP A 204 16.88 -4.89 10.15
CA ASP A 204 18.17 -4.66 10.77
C ASP A 204 18.85 -3.37 10.26
N HIS A 205 18.10 -2.52 9.51
CA HIS A 205 18.54 -1.24 8.95
C HIS A 205 19.77 -1.30 8.04
N LEU A 206 20.08 -2.47 7.46
CA LEU A 206 21.30 -2.66 6.67
C LEU A 206 21.26 -1.94 5.32
N PHE A 207 20.08 -1.81 4.70
CA PHE A 207 19.93 -0.95 3.52
C PHE A 207 20.20 0.51 3.85
N PHE A 208 19.71 1.00 4.99
CA PHE A 208 19.94 2.37 5.44
C PHE A 208 21.42 2.62 5.73
N ASP A 209 22.08 1.73 6.48
CA ASP A 209 23.48 1.87 6.86
C ASP A 209 24.41 1.87 5.63
N TYR A 210 24.19 0.91 4.72
CA TYR A 210 24.96 0.84 3.48
C TYR A 210 24.73 2.06 2.59
N ALA A 211 23.48 2.50 2.39
CA ALA A 211 23.21 3.69 1.60
C ALA A 211 23.89 4.96 2.18
N THR A 212 24.07 5.01 3.52
CA THR A 212 24.83 6.08 4.18
C THR A 212 26.35 5.97 3.91
N ARG A 213 26.90 4.73 3.89
CA ARG A 213 28.28 4.46 3.47
C ARG A 213 28.49 4.86 2.00
N TYR A 214 27.59 4.41 1.13
CA TYR A 214 27.61 4.72 -0.31
C TYR A 214 27.60 6.22 -0.58
N TYR A 215 26.74 6.99 0.08
CA TYR A 215 26.66 8.45 -0.03
C TYR A 215 27.98 9.14 0.33
N ARG A 216 28.72 8.63 1.33
CA ARG A 216 30.01 9.21 1.71
C ARG A 216 31.12 8.93 0.70
N GLN A 217 31.02 7.85 -0.06
CA GLN A 217 32.01 7.43 -1.04
C GLN A 217 31.74 8.00 -2.44
N HIS A 218 30.49 8.35 -2.73
CA HIS A 218 30.05 8.83 -4.04
C HIS A 218 29.47 10.25 -3.92
N PRO A 219 30.21 11.30 -4.24
CA PRO A 219 29.75 12.70 -4.12
C PRO A 219 28.50 12.99 -4.99
N THR A 220 28.34 12.30 -6.10
CA THR A 220 27.23 12.46 -7.05
C THR A 220 26.80 11.09 -7.58
N ILE A 221 25.54 10.99 -7.98
CA ILE A 221 24.99 9.83 -8.69
C ILE A 221 24.16 10.29 -9.88
N ALA A 222 23.80 9.36 -10.77
CA ALA A 222 22.87 9.61 -11.86
C ALA A 222 21.49 10.06 -11.37
N SER A 223 20.69 10.66 -12.26
CA SER A 223 19.32 11.07 -11.94
C SER A 223 18.47 9.87 -11.49
N PRO A 224 17.39 10.07 -10.70
CA PRO A 224 16.53 8.97 -10.24
C PRO A 224 15.98 8.10 -11.38
N THR A 225 15.80 8.70 -12.55
CA THR A 225 15.34 7.98 -13.75
C THR A 225 16.42 7.12 -14.40
N GLU A 226 17.68 7.42 -14.20
CA GLU A 226 18.82 6.76 -14.85
C GLU A 226 19.62 5.89 -13.89
N PHE A 227 19.54 6.16 -12.59
CA PHE A 227 20.31 5.45 -11.57
C PHE A 227 20.00 3.94 -11.58
N GLN A 228 21.05 3.14 -11.63
CA GLN A 228 20.99 1.67 -11.54
C GLN A 228 22.20 1.20 -10.72
N LEU A 229 21.96 0.21 -9.88
CA LEU A 229 23.04 -0.48 -9.20
C LEU A 229 23.73 -1.44 -10.16
N THR A 230 25.05 -1.48 -10.09
CA THR A 230 25.89 -2.39 -10.87
C THR A 230 26.15 -3.68 -10.10
N ASP A 231 26.70 -4.68 -10.79
CA ASP A 231 27.16 -5.91 -10.12
C ASP A 231 28.22 -5.62 -9.06
N SER A 232 29.08 -4.63 -9.31
CA SER A 232 30.10 -4.18 -8.35
C SER A 232 29.48 -3.58 -7.09
N ASP A 233 28.38 -2.80 -7.22
CA ASP A 233 27.68 -2.20 -6.08
C ASP A 233 27.06 -3.29 -5.20
N ILE A 234 26.49 -4.34 -5.81
CA ILE A 234 25.92 -5.47 -5.08
C ILE A 234 27.00 -6.29 -4.38
N GLU A 235 28.16 -6.49 -5.00
CA GLU A 235 29.27 -7.16 -4.36
C GLU A 235 29.84 -6.34 -3.19
N ASP A 236 29.98 -5.02 -3.32
CA ASP A 236 30.37 -4.13 -2.21
C ASP A 236 29.33 -4.16 -1.08
N PHE A 237 28.04 -4.24 -1.43
CA PHE A 237 26.98 -4.44 -0.43
C PHE A 237 27.13 -5.80 0.30
N CYS A 238 27.44 -6.87 -0.42
CA CYS A 238 27.71 -8.17 0.20
C CYS A 238 28.94 -8.13 1.11
N GLN A 239 30.01 -7.44 0.72
CA GLN A 239 31.21 -7.25 1.58
C GLN A 239 30.86 -6.44 2.84
N PHE A 240 30.03 -5.41 2.71
CA PHE A 240 29.52 -4.68 3.88
C PHE A 240 28.71 -5.59 4.83
N LEU A 241 27.92 -6.52 4.31
CA LEU A 241 27.20 -7.50 5.12
C LEU A 241 28.15 -8.48 5.84
N ASP A 242 29.26 -8.89 5.18
CA ASP A 242 30.32 -9.69 5.81
C ASP A 242 30.97 -8.94 6.98
N GLU A 243 31.33 -7.64 6.79
CA GLU A 243 31.86 -6.77 7.83
C GLU A 243 30.93 -6.65 9.04
N LYS A 244 29.62 -6.64 8.79
CA LYS A 244 28.58 -6.60 9.83
C LYS A 244 28.30 -7.97 10.45
N HIS A 245 28.94 -9.03 9.98
CA HIS A 245 28.67 -10.41 10.38
C HIS A 245 27.19 -10.79 10.22
N PHE A 246 26.58 -10.31 9.12
CA PHE A 246 25.16 -10.53 8.88
C PHE A 246 24.87 -12.01 8.66
N SER A 247 23.89 -12.49 9.37
CA SER A 247 23.28 -13.79 9.14
C SER A 247 21.77 -13.65 9.30
N TYR A 248 21.00 -14.37 8.54
CA TYR A 248 19.57 -14.36 8.69
C TYR A 248 19.02 -15.76 8.93
N GLU A 249 18.01 -15.82 9.76
CA GLU A 249 17.25 -17.02 10.00
C GLU A 249 16.14 -17.12 8.95
N THR A 250 16.06 -18.22 8.23
CA THR A 250 14.94 -18.48 7.31
C THR A 250 13.65 -18.66 8.10
N GLU A 251 12.49 -18.43 7.47
CA GLU A 251 11.18 -18.67 8.12
C GLU A 251 11.06 -20.12 8.61
N THR A 252 11.58 -21.08 7.83
CA THR A 252 11.67 -22.48 8.24
C THR A 252 12.53 -22.64 9.50
N GLY A 253 13.67 -21.94 9.59
CA GLY A 253 14.55 -21.95 10.77
C GLY A 253 13.86 -21.38 12.00
N ARG A 254 13.12 -20.28 11.85
CA ARG A 254 12.32 -19.66 12.91
C ARG A 254 11.24 -20.62 13.43
N HIS A 255 10.48 -21.25 12.53
CA HIS A 255 9.48 -22.27 12.92
C HIS A 255 10.10 -23.48 13.60
N LEU A 256 11.29 -23.92 13.15
CA LEU A 256 12.01 -24.97 13.88
C LEU A 256 12.40 -24.50 15.28
N GLY A 257 12.83 -23.27 15.47
CA GLY A 257 13.12 -22.69 16.78
C GLY A 257 11.90 -22.68 17.70
N GLU A 258 10.72 -22.31 17.17
CA GLU A 258 9.45 -22.37 17.89
C GLU A 258 9.06 -23.81 18.24
N LEU A 259 9.22 -24.75 17.30
CA LEU A 259 8.97 -26.17 17.52
C LEU A 259 9.88 -26.74 18.63
N ILE A 260 11.18 -26.43 18.62
CA ILE A 260 12.11 -26.84 19.68
C ILE A 260 11.69 -26.29 21.04
N LYS A 261 11.24 -25.03 21.08
CA LYS A 261 10.73 -24.42 22.32
C LYS A 261 9.49 -25.13 22.84
N MET A 262 8.54 -25.45 21.98
CA MET A 262 7.34 -26.21 22.34
C MET A 262 7.70 -27.62 22.81
N ALA A 263 8.57 -28.32 22.07
CA ALA A 263 9.04 -29.64 22.44
C ALA A 263 9.71 -29.71 23.83
N LYS A 264 10.46 -28.65 24.20
CA LYS A 264 11.01 -28.52 25.56
C LYS A 264 9.93 -28.31 26.63
N GLN A 265 8.84 -27.62 26.30
CA GLN A 265 7.72 -27.42 27.23
C GLN A 265 6.84 -28.68 27.41
N GLU A 266 6.85 -29.55 26.42
CA GLU A 266 6.11 -30.83 26.39
C GLU A 266 6.94 -32.00 26.91
N ASP A 267 8.15 -31.73 27.46
CA ASP A 267 9.08 -32.73 27.99
C ASP A 267 9.43 -33.85 26.98
N ILE A 268 9.54 -33.49 25.69
CA ILE A 268 9.98 -34.43 24.64
C ILE A 268 11.38 -34.94 24.96
N ASP A 269 11.64 -36.20 24.65
CA ASP A 269 12.89 -36.89 24.96
C ASP A 269 14.12 -36.16 24.37
N SER A 270 15.25 -36.31 25.08
CA SER A 270 16.49 -35.63 24.77
C SER A 270 17.06 -35.99 23.39
N THR A 271 16.79 -37.18 22.89
CA THR A 271 17.30 -37.68 21.60
C THR A 271 16.56 -36.94 20.46
N THR A 272 15.26 -36.82 20.57
CA THR A 272 14.41 -36.06 19.61
C THR A 272 14.77 -34.59 19.62
N LEU A 273 14.96 -33.97 20.80
CA LEU A 273 15.39 -32.57 20.92
C LEU A 273 16.75 -32.33 20.28
N ALA A 274 17.76 -33.23 20.52
CA ALA A 274 19.06 -33.12 19.90
C ALA A 274 18.99 -33.25 18.37
N ALA A 275 18.11 -34.12 17.85
CA ALA A 275 17.91 -34.26 16.41
C ALA A 275 17.32 -32.97 15.81
N LEU A 276 16.31 -32.34 16.44
CA LEU A 276 15.75 -31.07 16.00
C LEU A 276 16.80 -29.94 16.04
N GLU A 277 17.58 -29.84 17.10
CA GLU A 277 18.64 -28.84 17.24
C GLU A 277 19.74 -29.00 16.18
N ALA A 278 20.05 -30.21 15.75
CA ALA A 278 21.04 -30.51 14.71
C ALA A 278 20.61 -30.00 13.31
N PHE A 279 19.31 -29.75 13.07
CA PHE A 279 18.83 -29.15 11.83
C PHE A 279 19.01 -27.63 11.80
N LYS A 280 19.08 -26.95 12.93
CA LYS A 280 19.12 -25.48 13.02
C LYS A 280 20.24 -24.84 12.18
N PRO A 281 21.50 -25.31 12.22
CA PRO A 281 22.57 -24.75 11.37
C PRO A 281 22.32 -24.94 9.86
N ARG A 282 21.57 -26.00 9.49
CA ARG A 282 21.26 -26.29 8.07
C ARG A 282 20.18 -25.39 7.48
N LEU A 283 19.41 -24.72 8.34
CA LEU A 283 18.34 -23.80 7.97
C LEU A 283 18.76 -22.34 8.06
N THR A 284 20.03 -22.07 8.39
CA THR A 284 20.63 -20.75 8.24
C THR A 284 20.76 -20.44 6.75
N GLY A 285 20.26 -19.30 6.32
CA GLY A 285 20.24 -18.92 4.91
C GLY A 285 21.63 -18.49 4.41
N ASP A 286 22.02 -18.97 3.24
CA ASP A 286 23.09 -18.35 2.47
C ASP A 286 22.55 -17.02 1.90
N TYR A 287 22.89 -15.91 2.57
CA TYR A 287 22.38 -14.59 2.22
C TYR A 287 22.88 -14.12 0.85
N ARG A 288 24.09 -14.50 0.39
CA ARG A 288 24.60 -14.14 -0.93
C ARG A 288 23.76 -14.81 -2.02
N ALA A 289 23.51 -16.13 -1.89
CA ALA A 289 22.61 -16.84 -2.79
C ALA A 289 21.18 -16.30 -2.73
N ALA A 290 20.70 -15.90 -1.54
CA ALA A 290 19.37 -15.30 -1.38
C ALA A 290 19.28 -13.92 -2.05
N ILE A 291 20.28 -13.04 -1.93
CA ILE A 291 20.37 -11.76 -2.63
C ILE A 291 20.34 -11.98 -4.15
N GLN A 292 21.09 -12.93 -4.67
CA GLN A 292 21.09 -13.22 -6.12
C GLN A 292 19.73 -13.71 -6.62
N ARG A 293 19.06 -14.58 -5.89
CA ARG A 293 17.71 -15.05 -6.25
C ARG A 293 16.67 -13.93 -6.22
N ASN A 294 16.87 -12.93 -5.36
CA ASN A 294 15.93 -11.84 -5.11
C ASN A 294 16.50 -10.50 -5.56
N ARG A 295 17.39 -10.53 -6.55
CA ARG A 295 18.20 -9.42 -7.00
C ARG A 295 17.38 -8.16 -7.25
N GLN A 296 16.29 -8.29 -7.98
CA GLN A 296 15.44 -7.15 -8.34
C GLN A 296 14.89 -6.44 -7.10
N GLU A 297 14.34 -7.18 -6.13
CA GLU A 297 13.77 -6.58 -4.92
C GLU A 297 14.86 -5.93 -4.04
N VAL A 298 16.03 -6.56 -3.94
CA VAL A 298 17.19 -6.00 -3.22
C VAL A 298 17.65 -4.71 -3.88
N GLU A 299 17.79 -4.67 -5.21
CA GLU A 299 18.16 -3.48 -5.98
C GLU A 299 17.15 -2.36 -5.83
N GLU A 300 15.85 -2.65 -5.85
CA GLU A 300 14.79 -1.66 -5.63
C GLU A 300 14.88 -1.03 -4.24
N MET A 301 15.01 -1.85 -3.19
CA MET A 301 15.09 -1.36 -1.82
C MET A 301 16.39 -0.60 -1.55
N LEU A 302 17.52 -1.16 -1.95
CA LEU A 302 18.85 -0.55 -1.75
C LEU A 302 19.00 0.74 -2.58
N GLY A 303 18.65 0.68 -3.86
CA GLY A 303 18.68 1.84 -4.74
C GLY A 303 17.75 2.95 -4.27
N GLY A 304 16.56 2.59 -3.79
CA GLY A 304 15.62 3.51 -3.18
C GLY A 304 16.21 4.24 -1.96
N GLU A 305 16.89 3.50 -1.07
CA GLU A 305 17.56 4.10 0.09
C GLU A 305 18.75 5.00 -0.31
N ILE A 306 19.50 4.64 -1.35
CA ILE A 306 20.57 5.49 -1.89
C ILE A 306 19.98 6.77 -2.48
N ILE A 307 18.97 6.65 -3.35
CA ILE A 307 18.33 7.81 -4.01
C ILE A 307 17.78 8.81 -3.00
N LYS A 308 17.21 8.37 -1.88
CA LYS A 308 16.71 9.26 -0.82
C LYS A 308 17.77 10.20 -0.28
N ARG A 309 19.04 9.82 -0.28
CA ARG A 309 20.15 10.64 0.25
C ARG A 309 20.55 11.77 -0.67
N TYR A 310 20.32 11.62 -1.97
CA TYR A 310 20.66 12.65 -2.96
C TYR A 310 19.47 13.48 -3.42
N TYR A 311 18.33 12.83 -3.56
CA TYR A 311 17.12 13.41 -4.20
C TYR A 311 15.89 13.42 -3.30
N TYR A 312 16.04 13.06 -2.00
CA TYR A 312 14.98 13.03 -1.00
C TYR A 312 13.79 12.15 -1.42
N HIS A 313 12.64 12.34 -0.79
CA HIS A 313 11.43 11.57 -1.08
C HIS A 313 10.95 11.72 -2.52
N ARG A 314 11.06 12.92 -3.11
CA ARG A 314 10.66 13.13 -4.51
C ARG A 314 11.47 12.25 -5.46
N GLY A 315 12.78 12.19 -5.27
CA GLY A 315 13.63 11.31 -6.08
C GLY A 315 13.32 9.83 -5.88
N TYR A 316 13.06 9.42 -4.65
CA TYR A 316 12.68 8.05 -4.31
C TYR A 316 11.42 7.60 -5.07
N TYR A 317 10.34 8.40 -5.03
CA TYR A 317 9.13 8.07 -5.79
C TYR A 317 9.40 8.05 -7.30
N THR A 318 10.20 8.97 -7.82
CA THR A 318 10.58 8.96 -9.24
C THR A 318 11.36 7.70 -9.61
N TYR A 319 12.25 7.22 -8.73
CA TYR A 319 12.99 5.98 -8.92
C TYR A 319 12.08 4.76 -8.94
N LEU A 320 11.13 4.65 -8.00
CA LEU A 320 10.20 3.53 -7.93
C LEU A 320 9.28 3.41 -9.16
N LEU A 321 8.95 4.53 -9.80
CA LEU A 321 8.08 4.52 -11.00
C LEU A 321 8.64 3.68 -12.15
N LYS A 322 9.94 3.37 -12.16
CA LYS A 322 10.60 2.61 -13.24
C LYS A 322 10.26 1.11 -13.24
N SER A 323 10.20 0.52 -12.05
CA SER A 323 10.13 -0.94 -11.86
C SER A 323 8.83 -1.40 -11.23
N ASP A 324 7.93 -0.48 -10.88
CA ASP A 324 6.68 -0.81 -10.22
C ASP A 324 5.72 -1.55 -11.16
N LYS A 325 5.53 -2.84 -10.89
CA LYS A 325 4.64 -3.72 -11.68
C LYS A 325 3.18 -3.28 -11.67
N TYR A 326 2.72 -2.62 -10.58
CA TYR A 326 1.36 -2.11 -10.48
C TYR A 326 1.16 -0.91 -11.40
N ILE A 327 2.16 0.00 -11.44
CA ILE A 327 2.15 1.15 -12.36
C ILE A 327 2.23 0.67 -13.80
N SER A 328 3.11 -0.27 -14.10
CA SER A 328 3.21 -0.87 -15.45
C SER A 328 1.87 -1.47 -15.88
N ARG A 329 1.21 -2.23 -15.01
CA ARG A 329 -0.11 -2.79 -15.29
C ARG A 329 -1.19 -1.72 -15.44
N ALA A 330 -1.18 -0.69 -14.59
CA ALA A 330 -2.12 0.43 -14.70
C ALA A 330 -1.98 1.18 -16.03
N VAL A 331 -0.74 1.35 -16.52
CA VAL A 331 -0.45 1.92 -17.85
C VAL A 331 -1.03 1.06 -18.97
N GLU A 332 -0.93 -0.27 -18.88
CA GLU A 332 -1.54 -1.18 -19.84
C GLU A 332 -3.08 -1.07 -19.84
N GLU A 333 -3.70 -1.11 -18.66
CA GLU A 333 -5.15 -1.04 -18.52
C GLU A 333 -5.72 0.30 -19.05
N ILE A 334 -5.07 1.41 -18.70
CA ILE A 334 -5.56 2.74 -19.10
C ILE A 334 -5.41 2.98 -20.61
N LYS A 335 -4.46 2.31 -21.28
CA LYS A 335 -4.32 2.34 -22.74
C LYS A 335 -5.39 1.51 -23.44
N ASN A 336 -5.81 0.41 -22.81
CA ASN A 336 -6.82 -0.49 -23.36
C ASN A 336 -8.26 0.02 -23.17
N SER A 337 -8.49 0.88 -22.17
CA SER A 337 -9.83 1.46 -21.88
C SER A 337 -10.40 2.33 -23.01
N HIS A 338 -9.63 2.67 -24.04
CA HIS A 338 -10.09 3.39 -25.24
C HIS A 338 -10.61 2.50 -26.37
N LYS A 339 -10.70 1.17 -26.17
CA LYS A 339 -11.13 0.23 -27.23
C LYS A 339 -12.59 -0.22 -27.10
N HIS A 340 -13.34 0.37 -26.16
CA HIS A 340 -14.77 0.01 -25.96
C HIS A 340 -15.67 1.23 -25.96
#